data_2bbd3e5c720ff2e9be49890c3728d936
#
_entry.id   2bbd3e5c720ff2e9be49890c3728d936
#
_cell.length_a   1.000
_cell.length_b   1.000
_cell.length_c   1.000
_cell.angle_alpha   90.00
_cell.angle_beta   90.00
_cell.angle_gamma   90.00
#
_symmetry.space_group_name_H-M   'P 1'
#
loop_
_entity.id
_entity.type
_entity.pdbx_description
1 polymer ?
#
loop_
_entity_poly.entity_id
_entity_poly.type
_entity_poly.pdbx_seq_one_letter_code
_entity_poly.pdbx_strand_id
1 'polypeptide(L)'
;MPRRRLSEGPGTPYIRGMTVSPSGFDLAPPSDAERARLEADLTREEAEVLLHHGTEAPFCGGLLDEKRPGAYCCRLCGLPLFRFETKFESGTGWPSFYAPLDETHVGEVRDTSYGMLRIETICARCGSHQGHVFPDGPPPTRLRYCINSVSLSFVPDGEALPDPLGRGDRL
;
A
#
# COMPACT_ATOMS: atom_id res chain seq x y z
N MET A 1 -11.05 -13.36 -28.49
CA MET A 1 -11.52 -14.04 -27.26
C MET A 1 -11.41 -13.08 -26.10
N PRO A 2 -12.48 -12.79 -25.37
CA PRO A 2 -12.40 -11.90 -24.22
C PRO A 2 -11.65 -12.61 -23.09
N ARG A 3 -10.67 -11.95 -22.51
CA ARG A 3 -9.98 -12.42 -21.32
C ARG A 3 -10.98 -12.50 -20.17
N ARG A 4 -11.15 -13.67 -19.60
CA ARG A 4 -11.96 -13.89 -18.40
C ARG A 4 -11.38 -13.04 -17.27
N ARG A 5 -12.19 -12.19 -16.70
CA ARG A 5 -11.91 -11.48 -15.46
C ARG A 5 -11.80 -12.50 -14.33
N LEU A 6 -10.73 -12.39 -13.56
CA LEU A 6 -10.57 -13.19 -12.37
C LEU A 6 -11.63 -12.79 -11.36
N SER A 7 -12.25 -13.80 -10.76
CA SER A 7 -13.34 -13.69 -9.81
C SER A 7 -12.93 -12.92 -8.56
N GLU A 8 -13.79 -11.99 -8.19
CA GLU A 8 -13.74 -11.21 -6.96
C GLU A 8 -13.78 -12.14 -5.75
N GLY A 9 -12.75 -12.04 -4.87
CA GLY A 9 -12.81 -12.60 -3.54
C GLY A 9 -13.67 -11.71 -2.62
N PRO A 10 -14.13 -12.22 -1.45
CA PRO A 10 -14.93 -11.44 -0.51
C PRO A 10 -14.04 -10.42 0.22
N GLY A 11 -13.93 -9.26 -0.34
CA GLY A 11 -13.19 -8.14 0.25
C GLY A 11 -13.38 -6.93 -0.64
N THR A 12 -13.90 -5.90 -0.10
CA THR A 12 -14.17 -4.55 -0.59
C THR A 12 -14.71 -4.46 -2.02
N PRO A 13 -15.91 -3.99 -2.22
CA PRO A 13 -16.44 -3.81 -3.56
C PRO A 13 -15.58 -2.80 -4.32
N TYR A 14 -14.81 -3.27 -5.31
CA TYR A 14 -14.25 -2.40 -6.32
C TYR A 14 -15.40 -1.71 -7.04
N ILE A 15 -15.71 -0.48 -6.65
CA ILE A 15 -16.73 0.32 -7.31
C ILE A 15 -16.14 0.80 -8.62
N ARG A 16 -16.48 0.10 -9.69
CA ARG A 16 -16.13 0.46 -11.07
C ARG A 16 -16.59 1.88 -11.35
N GLY A 17 -15.63 2.78 -11.62
CA GLY A 17 -15.90 4.16 -12.01
C GLY A 17 -15.62 5.23 -10.99
N MET A 18 -15.18 4.89 -9.77
CA MET A 18 -14.69 5.91 -8.83
C MET A 18 -13.23 6.23 -9.15
N THR A 19 -13.00 7.42 -9.75
CA THR A 19 -11.66 7.98 -9.89
C THR A 19 -11.23 8.74 -8.64
N VAL A 20 -12.17 9.06 -7.74
CA VAL A 20 -11.91 9.79 -6.49
C VAL A 20 -12.37 8.94 -5.31
N SER A 21 -11.50 8.75 -4.33
CA SER A 21 -11.84 7.97 -3.13
C SER A 21 -12.80 8.75 -2.21
N PRO A 22 -13.50 8.06 -1.29
CA PRO A 22 -14.28 8.74 -0.24
C PRO A 22 -13.47 9.76 0.58
N SER A 23 -12.16 9.54 0.72
CA SER A 23 -11.23 10.48 1.38
C SER A 23 -10.79 11.64 0.50
N GLY A 24 -11.24 11.72 -0.75
CA GLY A 24 -10.99 12.84 -1.66
C GLY A 24 -9.73 12.74 -2.52
N PHE A 25 -9.14 11.56 -2.65
CA PHE A 25 -7.92 11.34 -3.44
C PHE A 25 -8.25 10.81 -4.84
N ASP A 26 -7.57 11.34 -5.86
CA ASP A 26 -7.65 10.83 -7.22
C ASP A 26 -6.93 9.48 -7.32
N LEU A 27 -7.69 8.42 -7.63
CA LEU A 27 -7.19 7.06 -7.75
C LEU A 27 -6.88 6.66 -9.21
N ALA A 28 -6.96 7.58 -10.16
CA ALA A 28 -6.62 7.28 -11.54
C ALA A 28 -5.15 6.85 -11.63
N PRO A 29 -4.82 5.76 -12.35
CA PRO A 29 -3.44 5.31 -12.49
C PRO A 29 -2.57 6.41 -13.10
N PRO A 30 -1.26 6.46 -12.77
CA PRO A 30 -0.35 7.34 -13.48
C PRO A 30 -0.28 6.94 -14.95
N SER A 31 -0.06 7.93 -15.83
CA SER A 31 0.23 7.65 -17.24
C SER A 31 1.56 6.90 -17.37
N ASP A 32 1.82 6.31 -18.53
CA ASP A 32 3.08 5.60 -18.77
C ASP A 32 4.29 6.51 -18.59
N ALA A 33 4.21 7.77 -19.02
CA ALA A 33 5.28 8.76 -18.84
C ALA A 33 5.45 9.15 -17.37
N GLU A 34 4.37 9.37 -16.65
CA GLU A 34 4.40 9.64 -15.21
C GLU A 34 5.00 8.46 -14.44
N ARG A 35 4.57 7.25 -14.78
CA ARG A 35 5.08 6.02 -14.15
C ARG A 35 6.57 5.85 -14.39
N ALA A 36 7.04 6.03 -15.61
CA ALA A 36 8.46 5.93 -15.93
C ALA A 36 9.29 6.93 -15.11
N ARG A 37 8.80 8.16 -14.94
CA ARG A 37 9.45 9.18 -14.13
C ARG A 37 9.49 8.79 -12.64
N LEU A 38 8.40 8.27 -12.10
CA LEU A 38 8.33 7.83 -10.70
C LEU A 38 9.27 6.64 -10.45
N GLU A 39 9.29 5.67 -11.37
CA GLU A 39 10.14 4.49 -11.26
C GLU A 39 11.64 4.84 -11.33
N ALA A 40 12.00 5.86 -12.10
CA ALA A 40 13.38 6.33 -12.22
C ALA A 40 13.95 6.89 -10.91
N ASP A 41 13.10 7.36 -10.00
CA ASP A 41 13.50 7.90 -8.69
C ASP A 41 13.70 6.82 -7.62
N LEU A 42 13.35 5.57 -7.91
CA LEU A 42 13.49 4.47 -6.95
C LEU A 42 14.94 4.02 -6.81
N THR A 43 15.33 3.68 -5.59
CA THR A 43 16.55 2.91 -5.38
C THR A 43 16.35 1.48 -5.90
N ARG A 44 17.46 0.74 -6.05
CA ARG A 44 17.38 -0.66 -6.48
C ARG A 44 16.54 -1.51 -5.54
N GLU A 45 16.71 -1.33 -4.23
CA GLU A 45 15.92 -2.05 -3.22
C GLU A 45 14.43 -1.70 -3.29
N GLU A 46 14.10 -0.42 -3.42
CA GLU A 46 12.72 0.03 -3.58
C GLU A 46 12.09 -0.57 -4.84
N ALA A 47 12.80 -0.55 -5.96
CA ALA A 47 12.32 -1.13 -7.22
C ALA A 47 12.09 -2.64 -7.12
N GLU A 48 12.99 -3.37 -6.46
CA GLU A 48 12.87 -4.81 -6.27
C GLU A 48 11.59 -5.17 -5.50
N VAL A 49 11.25 -4.42 -4.47
CA VAL A 49 10.05 -4.66 -3.66
C VAL A 49 8.79 -4.14 -4.36
N LEU A 50 8.78 -2.86 -4.75
CA LEU A 50 7.59 -2.20 -5.30
C LEU A 50 7.16 -2.74 -6.67
N LEU A 51 8.13 -3.05 -7.54
CA LEU A 51 7.88 -3.40 -8.94
C LEU A 51 8.02 -4.90 -9.21
N HIS A 52 8.82 -5.62 -8.44
CA HIS A 52 9.13 -7.02 -8.66
C HIS A 52 8.68 -7.95 -7.54
N HIS A 53 7.77 -7.49 -6.68
CA HIS A 53 7.14 -8.28 -5.61
C HIS A 53 8.16 -8.88 -4.62
N GLY A 54 9.27 -8.20 -4.40
CA GLY A 54 10.24 -8.58 -3.39
C GLY A 54 9.74 -8.35 -1.97
N THR A 55 10.49 -8.83 -0.99
CA THR A 55 10.21 -8.64 0.42
C THR A 55 11.49 -8.17 1.11
N GLU A 56 11.39 -7.09 1.90
CA GLU A 56 12.51 -6.67 2.75
C GLU A 56 12.79 -7.68 3.86
N ALA A 57 14.01 -7.72 4.37
CA ALA A 57 14.35 -8.58 5.50
C ALA A 57 13.59 -8.14 6.77
N PRO A 58 13.12 -9.08 7.61
CA PRO A 58 12.43 -8.74 8.84
C PRO A 58 13.37 -7.96 9.79
N PHE A 59 12.80 -7.01 10.53
CA PHE A 59 13.49 -6.14 11.48
C PHE A 59 14.53 -5.20 10.88
N CYS A 60 14.62 -5.11 9.56
CA CYS A 60 15.58 -4.24 8.85
C CYS A 60 14.95 -2.97 8.26
N GLY A 61 13.63 -2.86 8.25
CA GLY A 61 12.93 -1.71 7.68
C GLY A 61 12.96 -0.47 8.58
N GLY A 62 13.18 0.70 7.98
CA GLY A 62 13.30 1.97 8.70
C GLY A 62 12.03 2.46 9.38
N LEU A 63 10.85 1.93 9.02
CA LEU A 63 9.56 2.36 9.57
C LEU A 63 8.99 1.39 10.61
N LEU A 64 9.68 0.30 10.91
CA LEU A 64 9.19 -0.67 11.89
C LEU A 64 8.93 0.00 13.25
N ASP A 65 9.88 0.79 13.72
CA ASP A 65 9.84 1.44 15.03
C ASP A 65 9.30 2.88 14.98
N GLU A 66 8.74 3.32 13.86
CA GLU A 66 8.16 4.65 13.75
C GLU A 66 6.93 4.77 14.65
N LYS A 67 6.97 5.71 15.60
CA LYS A 67 5.94 5.90 16.63
C LYS A 67 5.24 7.26 16.55
N ARG A 68 5.71 8.16 15.68
CA ARG A 68 5.11 9.49 15.57
C ARG A 68 3.74 9.41 14.90
N PRO A 69 2.78 10.27 15.28
CA PRO A 69 1.53 10.42 14.53
C PRO A 69 1.79 10.87 13.10
N GLY A 70 1.15 10.25 12.16
CA GLY A 70 1.31 10.60 10.75
C GLY A 70 0.71 9.59 9.80
N ALA A 71 1.00 9.80 8.52
CA ALA A 71 0.53 8.98 7.41
C ALA A 71 1.66 8.18 6.77
N TYR A 72 1.34 6.98 6.32
CA TYR A 72 2.23 6.11 5.57
C TYR A 72 1.75 6.08 4.12
N CYS A 73 2.52 6.68 3.24
CA CYS A 73 2.17 6.88 1.83
C CYS A 73 2.91 5.90 0.94
N CYS A 74 2.30 5.54 -0.20
CA CYS A 74 2.98 4.74 -1.22
C CYS A 74 4.27 5.44 -1.66
N ARG A 75 5.40 4.75 -1.59
CA ARG A 75 6.70 5.29 -1.98
C ARG A 75 6.73 5.68 -3.46
N LEU A 76 6.02 4.94 -4.32
CA LEU A 76 6.03 5.21 -5.76
C LEU A 76 5.16 6.42 -6.12
N CYS A 77 3.87 6.43 -5.75
CA CYS A 77 2.93 7.45 -6.24
C CYS A 77 2.47 8.47 -5.18
N GLY A 78 2.84 8.27 -3.92
CA GLY A 78 2.52 9.21 -2.84
C GLY A 78 1.13 9.07 -2.23
N LEU A 79 0.28 8.15 -2.70
CA LEU A 79 -1.05 7.95 -2.12
C LEU A 79 -0.94 7.54 -0.65
N PRO A 80 -1.60 8.23 0.30
CA PRO A 80 -1.61 7.77 1.68
C PRO A 80 -2.41 6.48 1.83
N LEU A 81 -1.77 5.46 2.40
CA LEU A 81 -2.32 4.11 2.51
C LEU A 81 -2.74 3.75 3.93
N PHE A 82 -1.92 4.12 4.91
CA PHE A 82 -2.15 3.79 6.31
C PHE A 82 -1.88 4.98 7.21
N ARG A 83 -2.41 4.93 8.42
CA ARG A 83 -2.16 5.92 9.45
C ARG A 83 -1.61 5.30 10.72
N PHE A 84 -0.93 6.12 11.51
CA PHE A 84 -0.38 5.76 12.81
C PHE A 84 -1.43 5.07 13.73
N GLU A 85 -2.67 5.56 13.73
CA GLU A 85 -3.71 5.08 14.65
C GLU A 85 -4.05 3.61 14.48
N THR A 86 -3.77 3.02 13.31
CA THR A 86 -4.02 1.60 13.05
C THR A 86 -2.77 0.75 13.09
N LYS A 87 -1.59 1.36 13.31
CA LYS A 87 -0.33 0.64 13.44
C LYS A 87 -0.25 -0.06 14.80
N PHE A 88 0.24 -1.30 14.79
CA PHE A 88 0.40 -2.08 16.01
C PHE A 88 1.67 -2.94 15.98
N GLU A 89 2.12 -3.35 17.16
CA GLU A 89 3.28 -4.23 17.32
C GLU A 89 2.86 -5.68 17.09
N SER A 90 3.20 -6.22 15.92
CA SER A 90 2.88 -7.61 15.57
C SER A 90 3.96 -8.61 15.95
N GLY A 91 5.19 -8.14 16.18
CA GLY A 91 6.34 -9.00 16.44
C GLY A 91 6.88 -9.72 15.21
N THR A 92 6.36 -9.42 14.02
CA THR A 92 6.74 -10.12 12.78
C THR A 92 8.03 -9.57 12.14
N GLY A 93 8.45 -8.36 12.49
CA GLY A 93 9.60 -7.70 11.89
C GLY A 93 9.27 -6.78 10.72
N TRP A 94 8.01 -6.61 10.39
CA TRP A 94 7.50 -5.66 9.39
C TRP A 94 6.46 -4.72 10.00
N PRO A 95 6.35 -3.47 9.52
CA PRO A 95 5.26 -2.58 9.91
C PRO A 95 3.91 -3.26 9.71
N SER A 96 3.06 -3.18 10.72
CA SER A 96 1.76 -3.86 10.72
C SER A 96 0.64 -2.88 11.07
N PHE A 97 -0.46 -2.99 10.32
CA PHE A 97 -1.64 -2.14 10.48
C PHE A 97 -2.89 -3.02 10.49
N TYR A 98 -3.91 -2.67 11.26
CA TYR A 98 -5.16 -3.43 11.25
C TYR A 98 -6.20 -2.89 10.28
N ALA A 99 -5.99 -1.70 9.70
CA ALA A 99 -6.86 -1.12 8.68
C ALA A 99 -6.11 -0.09 7.83
N PRO A 100 -6.43 0.04 6.53
CA PRO A 100 -5.96 1.16 5.72
C PRO A 100 -6.65 2.48 6.13
N LEU A 101 -6.07 3.60 5.74
CA LEU A 101 -6.66 4.93 5.89
C LEU A 101 -8.03 5.02 5.19
N ASP A 102 -8.13 4.42 4.04
CA ASP A 102 -9.32 4.31 3.21
C ASP A 102 -9.22 2.96 2.50
N GLU A 103 -10.24 2.13 2.61
CA GLU A 103 -10.23 0.79 2.01
C GLU A 103 -10.04 0.82 0.50
N THR A 104 -10.46 1.90 -0.16
CA THR A 104 -10.29 2.07 -1.61
C THR A 104 -8.85 2.44 -2.02
N HIS A 105 -7.98 2.78 -1.07
CA HIS A 105 -6.57 3.11 -1.34
C HIS A 105 -5.69 1.90 -1.50
N VAL A 106 -6.14 0.72 -1.07
CA VAL A 106 -5.40 -0.54 -1.21
C VAL A 106 -6.19 -1.52 -2.06
N GLY A 107 -5.48 -2.30 -2.84
CA GLY A 107 -6.04 -3.41 -3.60
C GLY A 107 -5.56 -4.74 -3.05
N GLU A 108 -6.31 -5.80 -3.31
CA GLU A 108 -5.98 -7.16 -2.92
C GLU A 108 -5.81 -8.03 -4.15
N VAL A 109 -4.71 -8.80 -4.18
CA VAL A 109 -4.41 -9.73 -5.26
C VAL A 109 -4.09 -11.10 -4.68
N ARG A 110 -4.70 -12.13 -5.23
CA ARG A 110 -4.42 -13.51 -4.82
C ARG A 110 -2.98 -13.87 -5.21
N ASP A 111 -2.20 -14.28 -4.21
CA ASP A 111 -0.80 -14.67 -4.38
C ASP A 111 -0.63 -16.16 -4.01
N THR A 112 -0.26 -16.96 -5.01
CA THR A 112 -0.03 -18.41 -4.85
C THR A 112 1.46 -18.78 -4.92
N SER A 113 2.36 -17.79 -4.86
CA SER A 113 3.80 -18.03 -4.89
C SER A 113 4.26 -18.88 -3.69
N TYR A 114 5.37 -19.57 -3.84
CA TYR A 114 5.98 -20.44 -2.82
C TYR A 114 5.04 -21.56 -2.31
N GLY A 115 4.05 -21.98 -3.11
CA GLY A 115 3.10 -23.02 -2.71
C GLY A 115 2.13 -22.60 -1.60
N MET A 116 2.07 -21.32 -1.27
CA MET A 116 1.17 -20.76 -0.26
C MET A 116 0.02 -20.00 -0.93
N LEU A 117 -1.13 -19.93 -0.24
CA LEU A 117 -2.20 -19.03 -0.63
C LEU A 117 -2.19 -17.84 0.32
N ARG A 118 -1.83 -16.69 -0.22
CA ARG A 118 -1.81 -15.42 0.50
C ARG A 118 -2.59 -14.36 -0.27
N ILE A 119 -2.90 -13.26 0.38
CA ILE A 119 -3.51 -12.10 -0.27
C ILE A 119 -2.48 -10.97 -0.27
N GLU A 120 -2.00 -10.62 -1.46
CA GLU A 120 -1.10 -9.49 -1.67
C GLU A 120 -1.85 -8.18 -1.51
N THR A 121 -1.24 -7.22 -0.83
CA THR A 121 -1.70 -5.85 -0.73
C THR A 121 -0.93 -4.97 -1.72
N ILE A 122 -1.65 -4.25 -2.56
CA ILE A 122 -1.08 -3.32 -3.55
C ILE A 122 -1.64 -1.92 -3.34
N CYS A 123 -0.92 -0.91 -3.84
CA CYS A 123 -1.46 0.44 -3.94
C CYS A 123 -2.55 0.49 -5.01
N ALA A 124 -3.74 0.98 -4.66
CA ALA A 124 -4.87 1.02 -5.59
C ALA A 124 -4.63 2.00 -6.75
N ARG A 125 -3.83 3.04 -6.57
CA ARG A 125 -3.55 4.04 -7.61
C ARG A 125 -2.49 3.56 -8.61
N CYS A 126 -1.36 3.07 -8.15
CA CYS A 126 -0.25 2.70 -9.04
C CYS A 126 -0.01 1.20 -9.19
N GLY A 127 -0.66 0.37 -8.38
CA GLY A 127 -0.52 -1.08 -8.43
C GLY A 127 0.77 -1.63 -7.83
N SER A 128 1.61 -0.80 -7.19
CA SER A 128 2.88 -1.27 -6.62
C SER A 128 2.65 -2.20 -5.44
N HIS A 129 3.57 -3.16 -5.29
CA HIS A 129 3.53 -4.14 -4.20
C HIS A 129 3.82 -3.50 -2.86
N GLN A 130 2.95 -3.71 -1.88
CA GLN A 130 3.09 -3.18 -0.53
C GLN A 130 3.44 -4.27 0.48
N GLY A 131 2.79 -5.40 0.40
CA GLY A 131 2.96 -6.53 1.29
C GLY A 131 1.80 -7.51 1.17
N HIS A 132 1.35 -8.03 2.29
CA HIS A 132 0.24 -9.00 2.35
C HIS A 132 -0.70 -8.68 3.51
N VAL A 133 -1.93 -9.15 3.42
CA VAL A 133 -2.91 -9.06 4.50
C VAL A 133 -3.29 -10.46 4.99
N PHE A 134 -3.38 -10.61 6.31
CA PHE A 134 -3.66 -11.87 7.00
C PHE A 134 -4.84 -11.71 7.97
N PRO A 135 -5.62 -12.78 8.23
CA PRO A 135 -6.79 -12.73 9.11
C PRO A 135 -6.47 -12.91 10.61
N ASP A 136 -5.25 -12.65 11.02
CA ASP A 136 -4.73 -12.87 12.37
C ASP A 136 -4.36 -11.55 13.10
N GLY A 137 -5.05 -10.48 12.79
CA GLY A 137 -4.85 -9.17 13.40
C GLY A 137 -5.71 -8.92 14.64
N PRO A 138 -5.51 -7.76 15.28
CA PRO A 138 -6.30 -7.35 16.44
C PRO A 138 -7.71 -6.87 16.03
N PRO A 139 -8.67 -6.81 17.01
CA PRO A 139 -9.91 -6.10 16.77
C PRO A 139 -9.63 -4.61 16.47
N PRO A 140 -10.53 -3.90 15.76
CA PRO A 140 -11.87 -4.32 15.33
C PRO A 140 -11.91 -5.16 14.07
N THR A 141 -10.91 -5.08 13.18
CA THR A 141 -10.96 -5.71 11.86
C THR A 141 -10.55 -7.18 11.86
N ARG A 142 -9.72 -7.58 12.81
CA ARG A 142 -9.05 -8.89 12.84
C ARG A 142 -8.08 -9.10 11.68
N LEU A 143 -7.73 -8.03 10.96
CA LEU A 143 -6.80 -8.06 9.84
C LEU A 143 -5.41 -7.57 10.27
N ARG A 144 -4.39 -8.15 9.67
CA ARG A 144 -3.01 -7.71 9.80
C ARG A 144 -2.45 -7.43 8.41
N TYR A 145 -2.32 -6.15 8.09
CA TYR A 145 -1.61 -5.69 6.90
C TYR A 145 -0.12 -5.64 7.24
N CYS A 146 0.63 -6.58 6.69
CA CYS A 146 2.07 -6.70 6.88
C CYS A 146 2.76 -6.04 5.68
N ILE A 147 3.36 -4.88 5.89
CA ILE A 147 3.79 -3.98 4.82
C ILE A 147 5.30 -3.78 4.86
N ASN A 148 5.94 -3.77 3.70
CA ASN A 148 7.37 -3.46 3.59
C ASN A 148 7.63 -1.98 3.87
N SER A 149 8.58 -1.66 4.75
CA SER A 149 8.96 -0.26 5.03
C SER A 149 9.41 0.47 3.77
N VAL A 150 10.15 -0.22 2.89
CA VAL A 150 10.66 0.38 1.63
C VAL A 150 9.54 0.73 0.65
N SER A 151 8.36 0.15 0.80
CA SER A 151 7.18 0.47 -0.01
C SER A 151 6.46 1.73 0.45
N LEU A 152 6.85 2.29 1.59
CA LEU A 152 6.18 3.40 2.25
C LEU A 152 7.11 4.60 2.45
N SER A 153 6.50 5.79 2.47
CA SER A 153 7.11 7.02 2.96
C SER A 153 6.29 7.51 4.14
N PHE A 154 6.93 7.83 5.25
CA PHE A 154 6.24 8.37 6.42
C PHE A 154 6.20 9.90 6.38
N VAL A 155 5.02 10.46 6.65
CA VAL A 155 4.78 11.91 6.72
C VAL A 155 4.18 12.23 8.09
N PRO A 156 4.92 12.95 8.96
CA PRO A 156 4.38 13.38 10.25
C PRO A 156 3.15 14.26 10.09
N ASP A 157 2.22 14.18 11.03
CA ASP A 157 1.06 15.08 11.05
C ASP A 157 1.51 16.55 11.02
N GLY A 158 0.81 17.36 10.24
CA GLY A 158 1.13 18.77 10.04
C GLY A 158 2.09 19.05 8.89
N GLU A 159 2.75 18.04 8.33
CA GLU A 159 3.58 18.21 7.13
C GLU A 159 2.79 17.92 5.86
N ALA A 160 3.22 18.51 4.75
CA ALA A 160 2.59 18.29 3.45
C ALA A 160 2.83 16.86 2.96
N LEU A 161 1.78 16.25 2.39
CA LEU A 161 1.92 14.95 1.73
C LEU A 161 2.80 15.07 0.49
N PRO A 162 3.53 14.00 0.12
CA PRO A 162 4.15 13.93 -1.20
C PRO A 162 3.05 13.98 -2.26
N ASP A 163 3.31 14.74 -3.32
CA ASP A 163 2.39 14.88 -4.45
C ASP A 163 3.16 14.79 -5.76
N PRO A 164 3.83 13.65 -6.02
CA PRO A 164 4.71 13.52 -7.18
C PRO A 164 3.95 13.56 -8.52
N LEU A 165 2.65 13.34 -8.50
CA LEU A 165 1.80 13.41 -9.69
C LEU A 165 1.12 14.78 -9.85
N GLY A 166 1.30 15.69 -8.90
CA GLY A 166 0.70 17.03 -8.97
C GLY A 166 -0.83 17.04 -8.91
N ARG A 167 -1.42 16.13 -8.14
CA ARG A 167 -2.88 15.97 -8.05
C ARG A 167 -3.52 16.72 -6.89
N GLY A 168 -2.72 17.45 -6.12
CA GLY A 168 -3.18 18.19 -4.95
C GLY A 168 -3.48 17.29 -3.74
N ASP A 169 -2.76 16.19 -3.60
CA ASP A 169 -2.93 15.25 -2.49
C ASP A 169 -2.68 15.94 -1.15
N ARG A 170 -3.67 15.85 -0.25
CA ARG A 170 -3.59 16.43 1.10
C ARG A 170 -4.60 15.76 2.04
N LEU A 171 -4.23 15.66 3.31
CA LEU A 171 -5.11 15.22 4.40
C LEU A 171 -5.83 16.40 5.04
#